data_129108b0351ee415c3a0ece1e54fc268
#
_entry.id   129108b0351ee415c3a0ece1e54fc268
#
_cell.length_a   1.000
_cell.length_b   1.000
_cell.length_c   1.000
_cell.angle_alpha   90.00
_cell.angle_beta   90.00
_cell.angle_gamma   90.00
#
_symmetry.space_group_name_H-M   'P 1'
#
loop_
_entity.id
_entity.type
_entity.pdbx_description
1 polymer ?
#
loop_
_entity_poly.entity_id
_entity_poly.type
_entity_poly.pdbx_seq_one_letter_code
_entity_poly.pdbx_strand_id
1 'polypeptide(L)'
;MNHRAYPLFVALMLATGCAEMPSGRTVVKGAGADELLKLRAGPGLGFRVVLGLPDGTALNRGPCVTELGQLWCKVSLAAAPKVSGYVSADYLSPS
;
A
#
# COMPACT_ATOMS: atom_id res chain seq x y z
N MET A 1 -19.54 26.94 37.58
CA MET A 1 -19.42 26.95 37.02
C MET A 1 -19.12 26.67 36.09
N ASN A 2 -19.19 26.39 35.68
CA ASN A 2 -18.91 26.18 34.79
C ASN A 2 -18.29 25.77 34.15
N HIS A 3 -17.93 25.50 33.71
CA HIS A 3 -17.21 25.30 33.17
C HIS A 3 -17.20 24.38 32.56
N ARG A 4 -17.07 23.98 32.25
CA ARG A 4 -17.11 23.20 31.87
C ARG A 4 -17.15 22.88 30.60
N ALA A 5 -17.33 22.93 29.95
CA ALA A 5 -17.55 22.92 28.67
C ALA A 5 -16.39 22.61 27.88
N TYR A 6 -15.65 23.20 27.81
CA TYR A 6 -14.55 23.02 27.12
C TYR A 6 -14.08 21.79 26.69
N PRO A 7 -14.09 21.09 27.25
CA PRO A 7 -13.52 19.91 26.97
C PRO A 7 -13.83 19.39 25.66
N LEU A 8 -14.74 19.55 25.34
CA LEU A 8 -15.16 19.03 24.24
C LEU A 8 -14.35 19.18 23.09
N PHE A 9 -14.23 20.07 22.76
CA PHE A 9 -13.64 20.32 21.58
C PHE A 9 -12.49 19.59 21.38
N VAL A 10 -11.99 19.50 22.13
CA VAL A 10 -10.91 18.88 22.08
C VAL A 10 -10.96 17.77 21.23
N ALA A 11 -11.64 17.04 21.45
CA ALA A 11 -11.66 15.90 20.75
C ALA A 11 -11.57 16.08 19.36
N LEU A 12 -12.16 16.80 18.94
CA LEU A 12 -12.19 16.91 17.63
C LEU A 12 -10.98 16.91 16.95
N MET A 13 -10.32 17.57 17.23
CA MET A 13 -9.28 17.74 16.51
C MET A 13 -8.62 16.60 16.15
N LEU A 14 -8.48 15.93 16.85
CA LEU A 14 -7.83 14.88 16.57
C LEU A 14 -8.25 14.23 15.47
N ALA A 15 -9.23 14.11 15.40
CA ALA A 15 -9.71 13.28 14.42
C ALA A 15 -9.11 13.64 13.17
N THR A 16 -8.98 14.67 12.97
CA THR A 16 -8.49 15.03 11.81
C THR A 16 -7.34 14.41 11.33
N GLY A 17 -6.52 14.60 11.80
CA GLY A 17 -5.38 14.19 11.28
C GLY A 17 -5.35 13.00 10.57
N CYS A 18 -5.72 12.12 11.00
CA CYS A 18 -5.58 10.94 10.39
C CYS A 18 -6.05 10.81 9.10
N ALA A 19 -6.86 11.34 8.83
CA ALA A 19 -7.38 11.12 7.65
C ALA A 19 -6.57 10.98 6.50
N GLU A 20 -5.76 11.59 6.27
CA GLU A 20 -5.18 11.49 5.12
C GLU A 20 -4.34 10.40 4.75
N MET A 21 -4.26 9.46 5.32
CA MET A 21 -3.46 8.45 4.95
C MET A 21 -3.83 7.78 3.76
N PRO A 22 -3.21 7.92 2.80
CA PRO A 22 -3.52 7.32 1.55
C PRO A 22 -3.20 5.89 1.41
N SER A 23 -2.38 5.40 2.13
CA SER A 23 -2.05 4.02 1.90
C SER A 23 -3.16 3.13 2.35
N GLY A 24 -3.24 1.96 1.90
CA GLY A 24 -4.29 1.02 2.28
C GLY A 24 -3.89 -0.38 1.97
N ARG A 25 -4.83 -1.29 2.21
CA ARG A 25 -4.62 -2.67 1.92
C ARG A 25 -4.95 -2.96 0.52
N THR A 26 -4.28 -3.91 -0.05
CA THR A 26 -4.59 -4.40 -1.37
C THR A 26 -4.20 -5.85 -1.43
N VAL A 27 -4.55 -6.51 -2.51
CA VAL A 27 -4.28 -7.92 -2.67
C VAL A 27 -3.76 -8.15 -4.07
N VAL A 28 -2.81 -9.04 -4.24
CA VAL A 28 -2.30 -9.40 -5.55
C VAL A 28 -3.37 -10.19 -6.28
N LYS A 29 -3.65 -9.81 -7.53
CA LYS A 29 -4.58 -10.56 -8.33
C LYS A 29 -4.21 -10.48 -9.78
N GLY A 30 -4.60 -11.45 -10.54
CA GLY A 30 -4.36 -11.43 -11.98
C GLY A 30 -3.01 -11.94 -12.42
N ALA A 31 -2.18 -12.39 -11.51
CA ALA A 31 -0.90 -12.93 -11.91
C ALA A 31 -1.07 -14.32 -12.54
N GLY A 32 -2.06 -15.06 -12.11
CA GLY A 32 -2.30 -16.38 -12.66
C GLY A 32 -2.03 -17.48 -11.66
N ALA A 33 -2.67 -18.62 -11.87
CA ALA A 33 -2.58 -19.71 -10.90
C ALA A 33 -1.17 -20.22 -10.68
N ASP A 34 -0.36 -20.25 -11.73
CA ASP A 34 0.97 -20.78 -11.59
C ASP A 34 2.02 -19.68 -11.76
N GLU A 35 1.65 -18.43 -11.57
CA GLU A 35 2.55 -17.33 -11.78
C GLU A 35 2.73 -16.54 -10.50
N LEU A 36 3.80 -15.77 -10.43
CA LEU A 36 4.07 -14.93 -9.29
C LEU A 36 4.27 -13.50 -9.77
N LEU A 37 3.64 -12.57 -9.10
CA LEU A 37 3.88 -11.17 -9.38
C LEU A 37 5.25 -10.82 -8.79
N LYS A 38 6.08 -10.16 -9.57
CA LYS A 38 7.42 -9.84 -9.08
C LYS A 38 7.46 -8.55 -8.29
N LEU A 39 7.91 -8.67 -7.06
CA LEU A 39 8.16 -7.53 -6.20
C LEU A 39 9.59 -7.09 -6.52
N ARG A 40 9.75 -5.88 -6.98
CA ARG A 40 11.07 -5.42 -7.44
C ARG A 40 11.65 -4.36 -6.53
N ALA A 41 12.93 -4.19 -6.58
CA ALA A 41 13.61 -3.24 -5.72
C ALA A 41 13.29 -1.79 -6.09
N GLY A 42 12.79 -1.55 -7.28
CA GLY A 42 12.43 -0.20 -7.71
C GLY A 42 11.31 -0.25 -8.74
N PRO A 43 10.81 0.91 -9.13
CA PRO A 43 9.65 0.98 -10.01
C PRO A 43 10.00 0.80 -11.48
N GLY A 44 10.19 -0.42 -11.90
CA GLY A 44 10.49 -0.69 -13.30
C GLY A 44 11.01 -2.09 -13.51
N LEU A 45 10.94 -2.54 -14.75
CA LEU A 45 11.38 -3.88 -15.08
C LEU A 45 12.88 -4.06 -14.99
N GLY A 46 13.62 -2.98 -14.98
CA GLY A 46 15.07 -3.10 -14.89
C GLY A 46 15.57 -3.30 -13.46
N PHE A 47 14.69 -3.20 -12.48
CA PHE A 47 15.15 -3.39 -11.10
C PHE A 47 15.07 -4.87 -10.73
N ARG A 48 15.97 -5.30 -9.86
CA ARG A 48 16.02 -6.71 -9.52
C ARG A 48 14.77 -7.15 -8.79
N VAL A 49 14.47 -8.41 -8.90
CA VAL A 49 13.33 -9.02 -8.24
C VAL A 49 13.72 -9.37 -6.82
N VAL A 50 12.91 -8.91 -5.86
CA VAL A 50 13.15 -9.21 -4.47
C VAL A 50 12.44 -10.51 -4.09
N LEU A 51 11.23 -10.71 -4.60
CA LEU A 51 10.41 -11.84 -4.18
C LEU A 51 9.28 -12.02 -5.17
N GLY A 52 8.77 -13.20 -5.31
CA GLY A 52 7.60 -13.48 -6.12
C GLY A 52 6.38 -13.59 -5.23
N LEU A 53 5.27 -13.01 -5.65
CA LEU A 53 4.05 -12.96 -4.85
C LEU A 53 2.91 -13.65 -5.56
N PRO A 54 2.33 -14.69 -4.98
CA PRO A 54 1.20 -15.34 -5.60
C PRO A 54 -0.09 -14.53 -5.45
N ASP A 55 -1.06 -14.81 -6.30
CA ASP A 55 -2.36 -14.17 -6.18
C ASP A 55 -2.89 -14.38 -4.78
N GLY A 56 -3.54 -13.39 -4.24
CA GLY A 56 -4.08 -13.47 -2.90
C GLY A 56 -3.16 -12.94 -1.82
N THR A 57 -1.92 -12.61 -2.16
CA THR A 57 -1.00 -12.06 -1.17
C THR A 57 -1.49 -10.71 -0.71
N ALA A 58 -1.62 -10.53 0.60
CA ALA A 58 -2.08 -9.27 1.17
C ALA A 58 -0.91 -8.30 1.30
N LEU A 59 -1.13 -7.10 0.86
CA LEU A 59 -0.08 -6.08 0.85
C LEU A 59 -0.60 -4.79 1.46
N ASN A 60 0.33 -3.98 1.97
CA ASN A 60 0.04 -2.62 2.34
C ASN A 60 0.53 -1.77 1.19
N ARG A 61 -0.32 -0.92 0.65
CA ARG A 61 0.04 -0.10 -0.50
C ARG A 61 0.42 1.30 -0.08
N GLY A 62 1.51 1.78 -0.58
CA GLY A 62 1.95 3.14 -0.39
C GLY A 62 1.82 3.92 -1.69
N PRO A 63 2.66 4.90 -1.89
CA PRO A 63 2.55 5.75 -3.07
C PRO A 63 2.92 5.04 -4.36
N CYS A 64 2.34 5.51 -5.44
CA CYS A 64 2.61 4.94 -6.76
C CYS A 64 3.26 6.00 -7.63
N VAL A 65 4.05 5.56 -8.59
CA VAL A 65 4.70 6.45 -9.55
C VAL A 65 4.56 5.87 -10.94
N THR A 66 4.58 6.73 -11.93
CA THR A 66 4.49 6.30 -13.32
C THR A 66 5.89 6.31 -13.90
N GLU A 67 6.27 5.17 -14.51
CA GLU A 67 7.55 5.07 -15.19
C GLU A 67 7.32 4.42 -16.53
N LEU A 68 7.72 5.09 -17.60
CA LEU A 68 7.56 4.58 -18.95
C LEU A 68 6.12 4.13 -19.23
N GLY A 69 5.18 4.92 -18.79
CA GLY A 69 3.77 4.61 -19.07
C GLY A 69 3.13 3.58 -18.18
N GLN A 70 3.84 3.03 -17.23
CA GLN A 70 3.31 2.02 -16.34
C GLN A 70 3.27 2.55 -14.91
N LEU A 71 2.17 2.30 -14.21
CA LEU A 71 2.06 2.72 -12.83
C LEU A 71 2.64 1.65 -11.91
N TRP A 72 3.55 2.05 -11.06
CA TRP A 72 4.21 1.15 -10.10
C TRP A 72 3.90 1.64 -8.71
N CYS A 73 3.52 0.74 -7.83
CA CYS A 73 3.19 1.13 -6.45
C CYS A 73 4.16 0.53 -5.46
N LYS A 74 4.56 1.32 -4.49
CA LYS A 74 5.37 0.81 -3.42
C LYS A 74 4.46 0.00 -2.51
N VAL A 75 4.90 -1.16 -2.11
CA VAL A 75 4.09 -2.03 -1.25
C VAL A 75 4.98 -2.71 -0.24
N SER A 76 4.38 -3.21 0.82
CA SER A 76 5.08 -4.09 1.75
C SER A 76 4.17 -5.27 2.04
N LEU A 77 4.73 -6.37 2.46
CA LEU A 77 3.92 -7.54 2.78
C LEU A 77 3.13 -7.24 4.05
N ALA A 78 1.83 -7.50 4.04
CA ALA A 78 1.05 -7.28 5.24
C ALA A 78 1.54 -8.16 6.37
N ALA A 79 1.97 -9.37 6.07
CA ALA A 79 2.44 -10.29 7.08
C ALA A 79 3.88 -10.02 7.51
N ALA A 80 4.62 -9.26 6.74
CA ALA A 80 6.01 -8.97 7.07
C ALA A 80 6.38 -7.59 6.51
N PRO A 81 5.95 -6.54 7.16
CA PRO A 81 6.07 -5.18 6.61
C PRO A 81 7.49 -4.70 6.30
N LYS A 82 8.49 -5.38 6.83
CA LYS A 82 9.84 -4.98 6.48
C LYS A 82 10.23 -5.44 5.09
N VAL A 83 9.48 -6.34 4.51
CA VAL A 83 9.74 -6.76 3.14
C VAL A 83 8.94 -5.83 2.24
N SER A 84 9.61 -5.03 1.46
CA SER A 84 8.94 -4.04 0.64
C SER A 84 9.59 -3.93 -0.72
N GLY A 85 8.90 -3.29 -1.63
CA GLY A 85 9.41 -3.07 -2.96
C GLY A 85 8.32 -2.46 -3.81
N TYR A 86 8.43 -2.64 -5.12
CA TYR A 86 7.46 -2.08 -6.06
C TYR A 86 6.86 -3.17 -6.92
N VAL A 87 5.58 -3.01 -7.22
CA VAL A 87 4.87 -3.93 -8.12
C VAL A 87 4.07 -3.12 -9.11
N SER A 88 3.75 -3.72 -10.24
CA SER A 88 2.88 -3.07 -11.22
C SER A 88 1.49 -2.95 -10.63
N ALA A 89 0.91 -1.77 -10.72
CA ALA A 89 -0.42 -1.54 -10.18
C ALA A 89 -1.49 -2.37 -10.87
N ASP A 90 -1.21 -2.87 -12.07
CA ASP A 90 -2.19 -3.66 -12.81
C ASP A 90 -2.57 -4.95 -12.08
N TYR A 91 -1.75 -5.39 -11.16
CA TYR A 91 -2.02 -6.64 -10.46
C TYR A 91 -2.46 -6.42 -9.02
N LEU A 92 -2.95 -5.24 -8.69
CA LEU A 92 -3.43 -4.94 -7.35
C LEU A 92 -4.92 -4.72 -7.38
N SER A 93 -5.58 -5.17 -6.35
CA SER A 93 -7.00 -4.88 -6.22
C SER A 93 -7.29 -4.54 -4.79
N PRO A 94 -8.31 -3.76 -4.54
CA PRO A 94 -8.68 -3.43 -3.17
C PRO A 94 -9.04 -4.71 -2.45
N SER A 95 -8.71 -4.82 -1.22
CA SER A 95 -9.02 -6.04 -0.45
C SER A 95 -10.39 -6.00 0.19
#